data_dd5c9896e5dc0cebc61132f9aff97da2
#
_entry.id   dd5c9896e5dc0cebc61132f9aff97da2
#
_cell.length_a   1.000
_cell.length_b   1.000
_cell.length_c   1.000
_cell.angle_alpha   90.00
_cell.angle_beta   90.00
_cell.angle_gamma   90.00
#
_symmetry.space_group_name_H-M   'P 1'
#
loop_
_entity.id
_entity.type
_entity.pdbx_description
1 polymer ?
#
loop_
_entity_poly.entity_id
_entity_poly.type
_entity_poly.pdbx_seq_one_letter_code
_entity_poly.pdbx_strand_id
1 'polypeptide(L)'
;MKPKYTTLLLDLDGTVYAGDAEVPGAADFIRRCEAAGVRCLFVTNRSNRTREVVVEQLLSYGIPCEVERVVTTAIATARYLGSGSAYVVGEHGLEAALRDQGIRITADDPDAVVVSIDRQFTYDKLKTACRLIHAGAKFVATNTDAFLKIEDGIVP
;
A
#
# COMPACT_ATOMS: atom_id res chain seq x y z
N MET A 1 0.81 23.21 26.30
CA MET A 1 0.86 23.94 25.01
C MET A 1 -0.03 23.17 24.04
N LYS A 2 -0.97 23.82 23.33
CA LYS A 2 -1.77 23.11 22.30
C LYS A 2 -0.85 22.76 21.13
N PRO A 3 -0.94 21.55 20.57
CA PRO A 3 -0.15 21.17 19.40
C PRO A 3 -0.50 22.07 18.21
N LYS A 4 0.51 22.39 17.40
CA LYS A 4 0.34 23.21 16.17
C LYS A 4 -0.48 22.48 15.11
N TYR A 5 -0.39 21.15 15.09
CA TYR A 5 -1.06 20.28 14.13
C TYR A 5 -2.01 19.33 14.85
N THR A 6 -3.12 19.02 14.24
CA THR A 6 -4.14 18.09 14.76
C THR A 6 -4.02 16.69 14.18
N THR A 7 -3.25 16.55 13.09
CA THR A 7 -3.06 15.28 12.39
C THR A 7 -1.64 15.18 11.87
N LEU A 8 -1.05 13.99 12.00
CA LEU A 8 0.22 13.61 11.40
C LEU A 8 0.00 12.49 10.40
N LEU A 9 0.65 12.58 9.24
CA LEU A 9 0.80 11.51 8.28
C LEU A 9 2.18 10.90 8.49
N LEU A 10 2.22 9.63 8.85
CA LEU A 10 3.45 8.91 9.16
C LEU A 10 3.68 7.86 8.09
N ASP A 11 4.83 7.91 7.43
CA ASP A 11 5.32 6.80 6.64
C ASP A 11 5.66 5.62 7.56
N LEU A 12 5.65 4.41 7.03
CA LEU A 12 5.87 3.19 7.80
C LEU A 12 7.30 2.67 7.65
N ASP A 13 7.71 2.38 6.43
CA ASP A 13 9.00 1.74 6.16
C ASP A 13 10.17 2.69 6.40
N GLY A 14 11.02 2.39 7.39
CA GLY A 14 12.13 3.24 7.80
C GLY A 14 11.73 4.39 8.74
N THR A 15 10.45 4.55 9.06
CA THR A 15 9.94 5.60 9.97
C THR A 15 9.33 5.01 11.23
N VAL A 16 8.42 4.07 11.11
CA VAL A 16 7.79 3.38 12.25
C VAL A 16 8.46 2.04 12.50
N TYR A 17 8.79 1.33 11.45
CA TYR A 17 9.54 0.06 11.51
C TYR A 17 10.53 -0.06 10.35
N ALA A 18 11.52 -0.93 10.49
CA ALA A 18 12.45 -1.32 9.42
C ALA A 18 12.50 -2.84 9.36
N GLY A 19 12.04 -3.44 8.25
CA GLY A 19 11.80 -4.88 8.19
C GLY A 19 10.76 -5.32 9.22
N ASP A 20 11.14 -6.23 10.11
CA ASP A 20 10.28 -6.74 11.18
C ASP A 20 10.59 -6.10 12.56
N ALA A 21 11.40 -5.05 12.62
CA ALA A 21 11.77 -4.37 13.85
C ALA A 21 11.18 -2.95 13.93
N GLU A 22 10.68 -2.58 15.12
CA GLU A 22 10.29 -1.20 15.41
C GLU A 22 11.50 -0.26 15.30
N VAL A 23 11.32 0.90 14.70
CA VAL A 23 12.30 2.00 14.81
C VAL A 23 12.30 2.49 16.26
N PRO A 24 13.45 2.51 16.95
CA PRO A 24 13.52 2.85 18.36
C PRO A 24 12.84 4.17 18.70
N GLY A 25 11.84 4.12 19.59
CA GLY A 25 11.09 5.29 20.04
C GLY A 25 9.90 5.70 19.17
N ALA A 26 9.63 5.03 18.05
CA ALA A 26 8.49 5.35 17.18
C ALA A 26 7.15 5.16 17.91
N ALA A 27 6.97 4.02 18.59
CA ALA A 27 5.75 3.77 19.36
C ALA A 27 5.55 4.80 20.49
N ASP A 28 6.61 5.16 21.20
CA ASP A 28 6.56 6.19 22.25
C ASP A 28 6.19 7.56 21.70
N PHE A 29 6.74 7.91 20.55
CA PHE A 29 6.41 9.16 19.86
C PHE A 29 4.93 9.21 19.48
N ILE A 30 4.41 8.14 18.85
CA ILE A 30 3.02 8.04 18.43
C ILE A 30 2.07 8.15 19.62
N ARG A 31 2.34 7.38 20.70
CA ARG A 31 1.54 7.46 21.95
C ARG A 31 1.51 8.87 22.54
N ARG A 32 2.63 9.57 22.57
CA ARG A 32 2.68 10.98 23.04
C ARG A 32 1.89 11.92 22.15
N CYS A 33 1.92 11.73 20.83
CA CYS A 33 1.12 12.52 19.90
C CYS A 33 -0.37 12.32 20.17
N GLU A 34 -0.81 11.08 20.30
CA GLU A 34 -2.22 10.77 20.55
C GLU A 34 -2.68 11.27 21.92
N ALA A 35 -1.86 11.13 22.97
CA ALA A 35 -2.14 11.69 24.28
C ALA A 35 -2.25 13.22 24.28
N ALA A 36 -1.58 13.88 23.32
CA ALA A 36 -1.69 15.32 23.10
C ALA A 36 -2.88 15.71 22.20
N GLY A 37 -3.71 14.75 21.77
CA GLY A 37 -4.86 14.96 20.88
C GLY A 37 -4.49 15.12 19.40
N VAL A 38 -3.31 14.66 18.99
CA VAL A 38 -2.88 14.63 17.59
C VAL A 38 -3.19 13.27 16.99
N ARG A 39 -4.02 13.24 15.97
CA ARG A 39 -4.38 12.00 15.26
C ARG A 39 -3.23 11.54 14.36
N CYS A 40 -2.80 10.29 14.50
CA CYS A 40 -1.80 9.68 13.62
C CYS A 40 -2.50 8.86 12.53
N LEU A 41 -2.13 9.10 11.26
CA LEU A 41 -2.52 8.32 10.10
C LEU A 41 -1.26 7.69 9.50
N PHE A 42 -1.34 6.44 9.11
CA PHE A 42 -0.21 5.67 8.59
C PHE A 42 -0.33 5.54 7.08
N VAL A 43 0.70 5.96 6.38
CA VAL A 43 0.74 5.95 4.91
C VAL A 43 1.92 5.09 4.47
N THR A 44 1.69 4.19 3.53
CA THR A 44 2.77 3.35 2.98
C THR A 44 2.64 3.20 1.47
N ASN A 45 3.79 3.19 0.78
CA ASN A 45 3.87 2.86 -0.64
C ASN A 45 3.76 1.34 -0.90
N ARG A 46 3.72 0.50 0.13
CA ARG A 46 3.48 -0.94 -0.03
C ARG A 46 2.05 -1.21 -0.47
N SER A 47 1.92 -1.95 -1.57
CA SER A 47 0.64 -2.37 -2.15
C SER A 47 0.35 -3.86 -1.94
N ASN A 48 1.35 -4.63 -1.50
CA ASN A 48 1.27 -6.08 -1.41
C ASN A 48 0.61 -6.59 -0.11
N ARG A 49 0.44 -5.71 0.89
CA ARG A 49 -0.20 -6.04 2.18
C ARG A 49 -1.58 -5.38 2.28
N THR A 50 -2.53 -6.09 2.90
CA THR A 50 -3.80 -5.48 3.27
C THR A 50 -3.63 -4.56 4.47
N ARG A 51 -4.61 -3.68 4.73
CA ARG A 51 -4.60 -2.78 5.89
C ARG A 51 -4.59 -3.55 7.21
N GLU A 52 -5.29 -4.66 7.27
CA GLU A 52 -5.41 -5.53 8.44
C GLU A 52 -4.03 -6.08 8.84
N VAL A 53 -3.25 -6.57 7.87
CA VAL A 53 -1.87 -7.04 8.09
C VAL A 53 -0.98 -5.92 8.61
N VAL A 54 -1.14 -4.71 8.10
CA VAL A 54 -0.38 -3.53 8.60
C VAL A 54 -0.79 -3.20 10.03
N VAL A 55 -2.08 -3.24 10.35
CA VAL A 55 -2.59 -3.01 11.71
C VAL A 55 -2.06 -4.06 12.69
N GLU A 56 -2.07 -5.34 12.32
CA GLU A 56 -1.50 -6.42 13.14
C GLU A 56 -0.01 -6.17 13.44
N GLN A 57 0.75 -5.73 12.45
CA GLN A 57 2.16 -5.37 12.63
C GLN A 57 2.33 -4.16 13.56
N LEU A 58 1.54 -3.11 13.42
CA LEU A 58 1.57 -1.94 14.31
C LEU A 58 1.21 -2.33 15.76
N LEU A 59 0.20 -3.18 15.92
CA LEU A 59 -0.20 -3.71 17.24
C LEU A 59 0.92 -4.51 17.91
N SER A 60 1.70 -5.28 17.15
CA SER A 60 2.85 -6.04 17.69
C SER A 60 3.95 -5.13 18.25
N TYR A 61 4.02 -3.87 17.81
CA TYR A 61 4.92 -2.83 18.36
C TYR A 61 4.26 -2.00 19.47
N GLY A 62 3.05 -2.38 19.92
CA GLY A 62 2.31 -1.64 20.94
C GLY A 62 1.76 -0.31 20.45
N ILE A 63 1.49 -0.19 19.13
CA ILE A 63 0.84 0.96 18.50
C ILE A 63 -0.60 0.58 18.14
N PRO A 64 -1.61 0.94 18.98
CA PRO A 64 -3.00 0.71 18.65
C PRO A 64 -3.40 1.48 17.40
N CYS A 65 -3.98 0.79 16.43
CA CYS A 65 -4.36 1.39 15.16
C CYS A 65 -5.67 0.79 14.65
N GLU A 66 -6.59 1.64 14.22
CA GLU A 66 -7.80 1.25 13.49
C GLU A 66 -7.48 1.12 11.99
N VAL A 67 -8.14 0.19 11.29
CA VAL A 67 -7.90 -0.09 9.87
C VAL A 67 -8.08 1.16 9.00
N GLU A 68 -9.00 2.05 9.38
CA GLU A 68 -9.29 3.32 8.69
C GLU A 68 -8.14 4.33 8.76
N ARG A 69 -7.22 4.15 9.69
CA ARG A 69 -6.03 5.00 9.84
C ARG A 69 -4.88 4.60 8.92
N VAL A 70 -4.98 3.45 8.25
CA VAL A 70 -3.96 2.94 7.33
C VAL A 70 -4.34 3.24 5.89
N VAL A 71 -3.46 3.90 5.16
CA VAL A 71 -3.59 4.18 3.73
C VAL A 71 -2.41 3.56 3.00
N THR A 72 -2.70 2.54 2.19
CA THR A 72 -1.71 1.91 1.30
C THR A 72 -1.86 2.44 -0.12
N THR A 73 -0.81 2.32 -0.95
CA THR A 73 -0.94 2.65 -2.38
C THR A 73 -1.98 1.77 -3.09
N ALA A 74 -2.24 0.55 -2.60
CA ALA A 74 -3.32 -0.29 -3.11
C ALA A 74 -4.69 0.38 -2.94
N ILE A 75 -4.99 0.89 -1.73
CA ILE A 75 -6.25 1.62 -1.45
C ILE A 75 -6.32 2.92 -2.26
N ALA A 76 -5.22 3.66 -2.34
CA ALA A 76 -5.17 4.89 -3.13
C ALA A 76 -5.46 4.62 -4.61
N THR A 77 -4.89 3.54 -5.17
CA THR A 77 -5.09 3.11 -6.54
C THR A 77 -6.54 2.67 -6.79
N ALA A 78 -7.13 1.88 -5.87
CA ALA A 78 -8.51 1.46 -5.97
C ALA A 78 -9.47 2.66 -5.98
N ARG A 79 -9.26 3.64 -5.10
CA ARG A 79 -10.03 4.90 -5.07
C ARG A 79 -9.82 5.75 -6.31
N TYR A 80 -8.60 5.81 -6.86
CA TYR A 80 -8.30 6.54 -8.08
C TYR A 80 -9.02 5.96 -9.30
N LEU A 81 -9.13 4.64 -9.39
CA LEU A 81 -9.89 3.97 -10.46
C LEU A 81 -11.41 4.14 -10.26
N GLY A 82 -11.88 4.12 -9.02
CA GLY A 82 -13.27 4.32 -8.65
C GLY A 82 -14.17 3.11 -8.92
N SER A 83 -14.25 2.66 -10.16
CA SER A 83 -15.09 1.53 -10.59
C SER A 83 -14.54 0.91 -11.88
N GLY A 84 -15.18 -0.14 -12.39
CA GLY A 84 -14.83 -0.77 -13.65
C GLY A 84 -14.12 -2.10 -13.50
N SER A 85 -13.13 -2.35 -14.34
CA SER A 85 -12.38 -3.60 -14.41
C SER A 85 -10.88 -3.37 -14.57
N ALA A 86 -10.07 -4.30 -14.05
CA ALA A 86 -8.63 -4.21 -14.12
C ALA A 86 -7.96 -5.57 -14.37
N TYR A 87 -6.90 -5.57 -15.17
CA TYR A 87 -5.91 -6.63 -15.16
C TYR A 87 -4.81 -6.26 -14.17
N VAL A 88 -4.46 -7.19 -13.28
CA VAL A 88 -3.53 -6.93 -12.18
C VAL A 88 -2.24 -7.69 -12.38
N VAL A 89 -1.13 -6.97 -12.34
CA VAL A 89 0.21 -7.50 -12.10
C VAL A 89 0.61 -7.03 -10.71
N GLY A 90 0.42 -7.89 -9.72
CA GLY A 90 0.58 -7.54 -8.31
C GLY A 90 0.20 -8.67 -7.37
N GLU A 91 0.26 -8.39 -6.09
CA GLU A 91 -0.02 -9.36 -5.04
C GLU A 91 -1.38 -9.13 -4.36
N HIS A 92 -1.72 -10.02 -3.43
CA HIS A 92 -3.02 -10.09 -2.76
C HIS A 92 -3.52 -8.76 -2.18
N GLY A 93 -2.64 -7.93 -1.58
CA GLY A 93 -3.05 -6.65 -1.00
C GLY A 93 -3.67 -5.69 -2.02
N LEU A 94 -3.10 -5.63 -3.24
CA LEU A 94 -3.67 -4.84 -4.33
C LEU A 94 -4.98 -5.44 -4.83
N GLU A 95 -5.03 -6.75 -5.04
CA GLU A 95 -6.25 -7.42 -5.51
C GLU A 95 -7.41 -7.25 -4.52
N ALA A 96 -7.14 -7.40 -3.22
CA ALA A 96 -8.14 -7.20 -2.17
C ALA A 96 -8.69 -5.78 -2.19
N ALA A 97 -7.82 -4.76 -2.23
CA ALA A 97 -8.24 -3.36 -2.27
C ALA A 97 -9.09 -3.02 -3.51
N LEU A 98 -8.77 -3.60 -4.68
CA LEU A 98 -9.56 -3.41 -5.89
C LEU A 98 -10.94 -4.08 -5.78
N ARG A 99 -11.01 -5.32 -5.28
CA ARG A 99 -12.28 -6.03 -5.07
C ARG A 99 -13.17 -5.34 -4.05
N ASP A 100 -12.61 -4.86 -2.94
CA ASP A 100 -13.35 -4.12 -1.91
C ASP A 100 -13.94 -2.81 -2.45
N GLN A 101 -13.28 -2.19 -3.44
CA GLN A 101 -13.79 -1.03 -4.16
C GLN A 101 -14.87 -1.40 -5.22
N GLY A 102 -15.12 -2.70 -5.44
CA GLY A 102 -16.06 -3.18 -6.47
C GLY A 102 -15.45 -3.24 -7.88
N ILE A 103 -14.13 -3.17 -8.02
CA ILE A 103 -13.44 -3.29 -9.30
C ILE A 103 -13.27 -4.78 -9.65
N ARG A 104 -13.77 -5.16 -10.82
CA ARG A 104 -13.68 -6.53 -11.32
C ARG A 104 -12.28 -6.83 -11.85
N ILE A 105 -11.65 -7.89 -11.34
CA ILE A 105 -10.34 -8.33 -11.85
C ILE A 105 -10.56 -9.30 -13.01
N THR A 106 -10.02 -8.97 -14.17
CA THR A 106 -10.17 -9.76 -15.40
C THR A 106 -9.02 -9.52 -16.39
N ALA A 107 -8.73 -10.49 -17.25
CA ALA A 107 -7.88 -10.34 -18.43
C ALA A 107 -8.68 -10.14 -19.73
N ASP A 108 -10.00 -10.15 -19.64
CA ASP A 108 -10.91 -9.99 -20.77
C ASP A 108 -11.37 -8.53 -20.83
N ASP A 109 -10.82 -7.79 -21.77
CA ASP A 109 -11.10 -6.37 -22.06
C ASP A 109 -11.23 -5.47 -20.81
N PRO A 110 -10.18 -5.37 -19.97
CA PRO A 110 -10.22 -4.54 -18.79
C PRO A 110 -10.07 -3.05 -19.12
N ASP A 111 -10.70 -2.19 -18.29
CA ASP A 111 -10.57 -0.74 -18.39
C ASP A 111 -9.15 -0.25 -18.04
N ALA A 112 -8.46 -1.01 -17.18
CA ALA A 112 -7.11 -0.66 -16.74
C ALA A 112 -6.20 -1.89 -16.60
N VAL A 113 -4.89 -1.65 -16.74
CA VAL A 113 -3.81 -2.54 -16.29
C VAL A 113 -3.15 -1.89 -15.09
N VAL A 114 -3.20 -2.55 -13.94
CA VAL A 114 -2.61 -2.06 -12.69
C VAL A 114 -1.39 -2.88 -12.33
N VAL A 115 -0.26 -2.20 -12.14
CA VAL A 115 1.02 -2.83 -11.84
C VAL A 115 1.53 -2.39 -10.47
N SER A 116 2.00 -3.35 -9.70
CA SER A 116 2.68 -3.16 -8.42
C SER A 116 3.78 -4.19 -8.24
N ILE A 117 4.38 -4.26 -7.04
CA ILE A 117 5.27 -5.37 -6.69
C ILE A 117 4.55 -6.70 -6.89
N ASP A 118 5.18 -7.63 -7.59
CA ASP A 118 4.71 -8.99 -7.85
C ASP A 118 5.88 -9.96 -7.83
N ARG A 119 6.10 -10.63 -6.69
CA ARG A 119 7.16 -11.63 -6.54
C ARG A 119 6.91 -12.92 -7.34
N GLN A 120 5.73 -13.05 -7.93
CA GLN A 120 5.36 -14.13 -8.86
C GLN A 120 5.23 -13.60 -10.30
N PHE A 121 5.96 -12.53 -10.62
CA PHE A 121 5.98 -11.96 -11.96
C PHE A 121 6.48 -12.97 -13.00
N THR A 122 5.80 -13.04 -14.13
CA THR A 122 6.15 -13.94 -15.24
C THR A 122 6.14 -13.18 -16.55
N TYR A 123 6.81 -13.75 -17.57
CA TYR A 123 6.76 -13.23 -18.92
C TYR A 123 5.34 -13.21 -19.49
N ASP A 124 4.49 -14.19 -19.16
CA ASP A 124 3.10 -14.22 -19.61
C ASP A 124 2.27 -13.10 -19.01
N LYS A 125 2.49 -12.74 -17.73
CA LYS A 125 1.88 -11.55 -17.11
C LYS A 125 2.30 -10.28 -17.86
N LEU A 126 3.60 -10.12 -18.16
CA LEU A 126 4.11 -8.98 -18.92
C LEU A 126 3.48 -8.90 -20.31
N LYS A 127 3.51 -10.01 -21.06
CA LYS A 127 2.94 -10.11 -22.41
C LYS A 127 1.45 -9.74 -22.42
N THR A 128 0.69 -10.23 -21.44
CA THR A 128 -0.74 -9.91 -21.31
C THR A 128 -0.94 -8.44 -21.00
N ALA A 129 -0.21 -7.88 -20.02
CA ALA A 129 -0.28 -6.46 -19.68
C ALA A 129 0.02 -5.57 -20.88
N CYS A 130 1.13 -5.83 -21.61
CA CYS A 130 1.49 -5.06 -22.79
C CYS A 130 0.40 -5.12 -23.86
N ARG A 131 -0.16 -6.30 -24.15
CA ARG A 131 -1.24 -6.45 -25.12
C ARG A 131 -2.47 -5.65 -24.76
N LEU A 132 -2.87 -5.66 -23.49
CA LEU A 132 -4.03 -4.93 -23.00
C LEU A 132 -3.82 -3.42 -23.04
N ILE A 133 -2.63 -2.94 -22.65
CA ILE A 133 -2.26 -1.52 -22.76
C ILE A 133 -2.29 -1.06 -24.23
N HIS A 134 -1.73 -1.85 -25.15
CA HIS A 134 -1.80 -1.55 -26.59
C HIS A 134 -3.22 -1.59 -27.15
N ALA A 135 -4.12 -2.36 -26.55
CA ALA A 135 -5.54 -2.38 -26.91
C ALA A 135 -6.32 -1.18 -26.36
N GLY A 136 -5.72 -0.34 -25.51
CA GLY A 136 -6.32 0.89 -25.00
C GLY A 136 -6.61 0.90 -23.50
N ALA A 137 -6.32 -0.18 -22.76
CA ALA A 137 -6.47 -0.20 -21.32
C ALA A 137 -5.56 0.85 -20.66
N LYS A 138 -6.07 1.58 -19.67
CA LYS A 138 -5.33 2.58 -18.93
C LYS A 138 -4.21 1.94 -18.12
N PHE A 139 -2.96 2.37 -18.33
CA PHE A 139 -1.83 1.88 -17.51
C PHE A 139 -1.73 2.67 -16.19
N VAL A 140 -1.71 1.95 -15.06
CA VAL A 140 -1.58 2.51 -13.71
C VAL A 140 -0.52 1.74 -12.93
N ALA A 141 0.51 2.43 -12.46
CA ALA A 141 1.48 1.90 -11.50
C ALA A 141 1.16 2.41 -10.10
N THR A 142 1.17 1.53 -9.11
CA THR A 142 0.91 1.92 -7.71
C THR A 142 2.07 2.69 -7.09
N ASN A 143 3.27 2.49 -7.63
CA ASN A 143 4.51 3.10 -7.20
C ASN A 143 5.48 3.13 -8.39
N THR A 144 6.38 4.10 -8.41
CA THR A 144 7.43 4.26 -9.43
C THR A 144 8.84 4.00 -8.89
N ASP A 145 8.96 3.54 -7.64
CA ASP A 145 10.25 3.18 -7.05
C ASP A 145 10.87 2.01 -7.83
N ALA A 146 12.13 2.16 -8.17
CA ALA A 146 12.86 1.15 -8.95
C ALA A 146 13.29 -0.07 -8.11
N PHE A 147 13.26 0.07 -6.80
CA PHE A 147 13.70 -0.98 -5.86
C PHE A 147 13.07 -0.81 -4.48
N LEU A 148 13.04 -1.92 -3.74
CA LEU A 148 12.69 -1.98 -2.33
C LEU A 148 13.94 -2.28 -1.50
N LYS A 149 14.15 -1.53 -0.40
CA LYS A 149 15.16 -1.88 0.60
C LYS A 149 14.62 -2.95 1.53
N ILE A 150 15.37 -4.03 1.66
CA ILE A 150 15.12 -5.10 2.63
C ILE A 150 16.36 -5.27 3.51
N GLU A 151 16.27 -6.08 4.57
CA GLU A 151 17.36 -6.28 5.53
C GLU A 151 18.64 -6.77 4.86
N ASP A 152 18.53 -7.65 3.87
CA ASP A 152 19.64 -8.24 3.11
C ASP A 152 20.05 -7.44 1.87
N GLY A 153 19.54 -6.20 1.68
CA GLY A 153 19.96 -5.36 0.56
C GLY A 153 18.84 -4.68 -0.21
N ILE A 154 18.95 -4.68 -1.53
CA ILE A 154 18.02 -4.02 -2.46
C ILE A 154 17.43 -5.08 -3.40
N VAL A 155 16.12 -5.09 -3.54
CA VAL A 155 15.38 -5.96 -4.47
C VAL A 155 14.50 -5.11 -5.40
N PRO A 156 14.22 -5.58 -6.62
CA PRO A 156 13.31 -4.92 -7.56
C PRO A 156 11.87 -4.93 -7.09
#